data_6e76af214ea1d2e432d93691b89387f6
#
_entry.id   6e76af214ea1d2e432d93691b89387f6
#
_cell.length_a   1.000
_cell.length_b   1.000
_cell.length_c   1.000
_cell.angle_alpha   90.00
_cell.angle_beta   90.00
_cell.angle_gamma   90.00
#
_symmetry.space_group_name_H-M   'P 1'
#
loop_
_entity.id
_entity.type
_entity.pdbx_description
1 polymer ?
#
loop_
_entity_poly.entity_id
_entity_poly.type
_entity_poly.pdbx_seq_one_letter_code
_entity_poly.pdbx_strand_id
1 'polypeptide(L)'
;MKKHYRYSKKKKKASNELLSVQIALLIGGMFILYRELDNILSGKFPSLSTLLMGIGLSLIVLGVPYLIRSIKRTQHTKDYQNSSLYQIDKMDGIGFERYLKWLFEQRGYKASTTQTTNDFGADLILSKDGKKIVVQAKRYGSNVGIQAIQEVFTAKHYFDCEEAWVVTNSRFTKSAKLVGQKVNVRLIGRDELESFVNHGKSEESIERYKDDAMNETRECPKCGQPLKLRQSDKGSFYGCSRFPNCKHTEKI
;
A
#
# COMPACT_ATOMS: atom_id res chain seq x y z
N MET A 1 -4.13 -8.44 18.24
CA MET A 1 -2.67 -8.63 18.15
C MET A 1 -2.21 -10.04 17.71
N LYS A 2 -2.74 -11.17 18.22
CA LYS A 2 -2.26 -12.52 17.86
C LYS A 2 -2.46 -12.96 16.39
N LYS A 3 -3.49 -12.49 15.70
CA LYS A 3 -3.79 -12.85 14.29
C LYS A 3 -2.82 -12.20 13.29
N HIS A 4 -2.41 -10.94 13.54
CA HIS A 4 -1.44 -10.20 12.71
C HIS A 4 -0.03 -10.80 12.80
N TYR A 5 0.38 -11.22 13.99
CA TYR A 5 1.66 -11.89 14.23
C TYR A 5 1.76 -13.25 13.51
N ARG A 6 0.66 -14.05 13.49
CA ARG A 6 0.60 -15.33 12.76
C ARG A 6 0.68 -15.15 11.24
N TYR A 7 0.06 -14.11 10.68
CA TYR A 7 0.09 -13.82 9.24
C TYR A 7 1.50 -13.39 8.80
N SER A 8 2.15 -12.52 9.55
CA SER A 8 3.54 -12.09 9.32
C SER A 8 4.52 -13.29 9.35
N LYS A 9 4.36 -14.18 10.33
CA LYS A 9 5.20 -15.38 10.48
C LYS A 9 5.01 -16.39 9.34
N LYS A 10 3.77 -16.60 8.85
CA LYS A 10 3.48 -17.43 7.67
C LYS A 10 4.10 -16.84 6.38
N LYS A 11 4.03 -15.52 6.21
CA LYS A 11 4.58 -14.83 5.04
C LYS A 11 6.12 -14.89 5.04
N LYS A 12 6.75 -14.74 6.20
CA LYS A 12 8.21 -14.92 6.37
C LYS A 12 8.65 -16.35 6.10
N LYS A 13 7.88 -17.36 6.57
CA LYS A 13 8.18 -18.77 6.33
C LYS A 13 8.11 -19.12 4.84
N ALA A 14 7.04 -18.73 4.13
CA ALA A 14 6.90 -18.94 2.69
C ALA A 14 7.98 -18.21 1.87
N SER A 15 8.41 -17.03 2.29
CA SER A 15 9.52 -16.30 1.67
C SER A 15 10.86 -17.01 1.85
N ASN A 16 11.11 -17.59 3.02
CA ASN A 16 12.34 -18.33 3.30
C ASN A 16 12.36 -19.68 2.57
N GLU A 17 11.23 -20.37 2.45
CA GLU A 17 11.14 -21.62 1.65
C GLU A 17 11.39 -21.35 0.17
N LEU A 18 10.86 -20.26 -0.39
CA LEU A 18 11.12 -19.87 -1.77
C LEU A 18 12.59 -19.50 -1.99
N LEU A 19 13.20 -18.79 -1.02
CA LEU A 19 14.60 -18.44 -1.05
C LEU A 19 15.52 -19.68 -0.98
N SER A 20 15.18 -20.66 -0.14
CA SER A 20 15.95 -21.91 -0.03
C SER A 20 15.90 -22.73 -1.33
N VAL A 21 14.76 -22.79 -2.00
CA VAL A 21 14.63 -23.44 -3.32
C VAL A 21 15.47 -22.71 -4.38
N GLN A 22 15.45 -21.37 -4.39
CA GLN A 22 16.27 -20.60 -5.32
C GLN A 22 17.77 -20.80 -5.09
N ILE A 23 18.20 -20.84 -3.84
CA ILE A 23 19.61 -21.12 -3.48
C ILE A 23 20.00 -22.53 -3.93
N ALA A 24 19.15 -23.53 -3.70
CA ALA A 24 19.42 -24.91 -4.15
C ALA A 24 19.55 -25.02 -5.68
N LEU A 25 18.70 -24.32 -6.43
CA LEU A 25 18.76 -24.26 -7.89
C LEU A 25 20.04 -23.55 -8.39
N LEU A 26 20.45 -22.47 -7.71
CA LEU A 26 21.70 -21.76 -8.02
C LEU A 26 22.94 -22.65 -7.76
N ILE A 27 22.96 -23.36 -6.63
CA ILE A 27 24.08 -24.31 -6.31
C ILE A 27 24.12 -25.43 -7.34
N GLY A 28 22.96 -26.02 -7.70
CA GLY A 28 22.88 -27.05 -8.73
C GLY A 28 23.35 -26.54 -10.10
N GLY A 29 22.94 -25.33 -10.50
CA GLY A 29 23.41 -24.71 -11.74
C GLY A 29 24.91 -24.44 -11.75
N MET A 30 25.46 -23.96 -10.61
CA MET A 30 26.91 -23.73 -10.48
C MET A 30 27.72 -25.02 -10.53
N PHE A 31 27.21 -26.11 -9.97
CA PHE A 31 27.82 -27.42 -10.07
C PHE A 31 27.85 -27.95 -11.51
N ILE A 32 26.78 -27.77 -12.28
CA ILE A 32 26.72 -28.11 -13.70
C ILE A 32 27.75 -27.29 -14.50
N LEU A 33 27.80 -25.97 -14.27
CA LEU A 33 28.76 -25.08 -14.92
C LEU A 33 30.21 -25.45 -14.59
N TYR A 34 30.50 -25.79 -13.32
CA TYR A 34 31.84 -26.27 -12.91
C TYR A 34 32.23 -27.55 -13.66
N ARG A 35 31.33 -28.52 -13.75
CA ARG A 35 31.55 -29.77 -14.46
C ARG A 35 31.80 -29.55 -15.95
N GLU A 36 31.10 -28.63 -16.59
CA GLU A 36 31.30 -28.27 -17.99
C GLU A 36 32.64 -27.56 -18.22
N LEU A 37 33.04 -26.68 -17.28
CA LEU A 37 34.35 -26.03 -17.35
C LEU A 37 35.50 -27.07 -17.27
N ASP A 38 35.39 -28.06 -16.39
CA ASP A 38 36.34 -29.16 -16.26
C ASP A 38 36.40 -30.01 -17.53
N ASN A 39 35.27 -30.29 -18.16
CA ASN A 39 35.19 -30.96 -19.45
C ASN A 39 35.89 -30.17 -20.56
N ILE A 40 35.69 -28.86 -20.64
CA ILE A 40 36.33 -27.98 -21.63
C ILE A 40 37.85 -27.94 -21.41
N LEU A 41 38.30 -27.81 -20.16
CA LEU A 41 39.71 -27.82 -19.79
C LEU A 41 40.38 -29.15 -20.13
N SER A 42 39.62 -30.25 -20.09
CA SER A 42 40.05 -31.59 -20.47
C SER A 42 39.94 -31.86 -21.99
N GLY A 43 39.65 -30.85 -22.81
CA GLY A 43 39.54 -30.95 -24.26
C GLY A 43 38.29 -31.64 -24.78
N LYS A 44 37.26 -31.81 -23.93
CA LYS A 44 35.95 -32.37 -24.30
C LYS A 44 34.95 -31.27 -24.55
N PHE A 45 34.33 -31.22 -25.72
CA PHE A 45 33.28 -30.29 -26.01
C PHE A 45 31.97 -30.65 -25.26
N PRO A 46 31.25 -29.68 -24.70
CA PRO A 46 29.97 -29.93 -24.04
C PRO A 46 28.97 -30.50 -25.05
N SER A 47 28.19 -31.49 -24.62
CA SER A 47 27.15 -32.06 -25.47
C SER A 47 26.01 -31.06 -25.68
N LEU A 48 25.32 -31.13 -26.81
CA LEU A 48 24.14 -30.24 -27.05
C LEU A 48 23.08 -30.33 -25.93
N SER A 49 22.94 -31.54 -25.35
CA SER A 49 22.00 -31.77 -24.24
C SER A 49 22.37 -31.01 -22.98
N THR A 50 23.64 -30.92 -22.61
CA THR A 50 24.09 -30.18 -21.43
C THR A 50 23.99 -28.68 -21.62
N LEU A 51 24.22 -28.16 -22.82
CA LEU A 51 23.97 -26.75 -23.17
C LEU A 51 22.49 -26.40 -23.06
N LEU A 52 21.59 -27.23 -23.61
CA LEU A 52 20.15 -27.03 -23.52
C LEU A 52 19.65 -27.10 -22.08
N MET A 53 20.16 -27.99 -21.24
CA MET A 53 19.83 -28.05 -19.81
C MET A 53 20.29 -26.80 -19.06
N GLY A 54 21.49 -26.28 -19.34
CA GLY A 54 22.00 -25.05 -18.75
C GLY A 54 21.13 -23.83 -19.10
N ILE A 55 20.75 -23.69 -20.36
CA ILE A 55 19.85 -22.62 -20.83
C ILE A 55 18.47 -22.76 -20.16
N GLY A 56 17.90 -23.98 -20.14
CA GLY A 56 16.60 -24.22 -19.50
C GLY A 56 16.59 -23.87 -18.01
N LEU A 57 17.65 -24.26 -17.28
CA LEU A 57 17.80 -23.96 -15.87
C LEU A 57 17.93 -22.45 -15.62
N SER A 58 18.68 -21.73 -16.45
CA SER A 58 18.83 -20.28 -16.34
C SER A 58 17.52 -19.54 -16.60
N LEU A 59 16.73 -19.98 -17.58
CA LEU A 59 15.41 -19.43 -17.86
C LEU A 59 14.42 -19.64 -16.69
N ILE A 60 14.49 -20.81 -16.03
CA ILE A 60 13.67 -21.07 -14.83
C ILE A 60 14.10 -20.18 -13.67
N VAL A 61 15.39 -20.09 -13.38
CA VAL A 61 15.92 -19.33 -12.24
C VAL A 61 15.65 -17.83 -12.38
N LEU A 62 15.77 -17.28 -13.58
CA LEU A 62 15.55 -15.85 -13.84
C LEU A 62 14.09 -15.53 -14.18
N GLY A 63 13.42 -16.37 -14.96
CA GLY A 63 12.09 -16.14 -15.47
C GLY A 63 10.99 -16.31 -14.42
N VAL A 64 11.07 -17.35 -13.59
CA VAL A 64 10.03 -17.61 -12.58
C VAL A 64 9.90 -16.47 -11.55
N PRO A 65 10.98 -15.95 -10.94
CA PRO A 65 10.88 -14.80 -10.03
C PRO A 65 10.35 -13.55 -10.72
N TYR A 66 10.74 -13.31 -11.97
CA TYR A 66 10.25 -12.20 -12.76
C TYR A 66 8.74 -12.32 -13.00
N LEU A 67 8.26 -13.50 -13.41
CA LEU A 67 6.85 -13.79 -13.64
C LEU A 67 6.02 -13.63 -12.36
N ILE A 68 6.51 -14.17 -11.23
CA ILE A 68 5.85 -14.01 -9.93
C ILE A 68 5.75 -12.54 -9.52
N ARG A 69 6.81 -11.75 -9.73
CA ARG A 69 6.79 -10.30 -9.45
C ARG A 69 5.80 -9.57 -10.35
N SER A 70 5.75 -9.94 -11.63
CA SER A 70 4.83 -9.35 -12.61
C SER A 70 3.37 -9.64 -12.22
N ILE A 71 3.03 -10.89 -11.92
CA ILE A 71 1.68 -11.30 -11.47
C ILE A 71 1.29 -10.56 -10.19
N LYS A 72 2.18 -10.52 -9.18
CA LYS A 72 1.91 -9.79 -7.92
C LYS A 72 1.68 -8.30 -8.16
N ARG A 73 2.47 -7.68 -9.04
CA ARG A 73 2.30 -6.26 -9.40
C ARG A 73 0.93 -6.02 -10.03
N THR A 74 0.50 -6.88 -10.94
CA THR A 74 -0.80 -6.78 -11.61
C THR A 74 -1.97 -6.99 -10.64
N GLN A 75 -1.86 -7.95 -9.71
CA GLN A 75 -2.88 -8.17 -8.68
C GLN A 75 -3.01 -6.95 -7.75
N HIS A 76 -1.89 -6.41 -7.22
CA HIS A 76 -1.93 -5.19 -6.40
C HIS A 76 -2.55 -4.00 -7.12
N THR A 77 -2.29 -3.86 -8.43
CA THR A 77 -2.89 -2.78 -9.22
C THR A 77 -4.40 -2.93 -9.32
N LYS A 78 -4.91 -4.15 -9.55
CA LYS A 78 -6.34 -4.44 -9.58
C LYS A 78 -7.00 -4.20 -8.22
N ASP A 79 -6.36 -4.64 -7.13
CA ASP A 79 -6.84 -4.41 -5.78
C ASP A 79 -6.96 -2.91 -5.47
N TYR A 80 -5.99 -2.10 -5.90
CA TYR A 80 -6.01 -0.66 -5.71
C TYR A 80 -7.06 0.05 -6.59
N GLN A 81 -7.22 -0.36 -7.84
CA GLN A 81 -8.28 0.17 -8.72
C GLN A 81 -9.67 -0.04 -8.13
N ASN A 82 -9.86 -1.17 -7.47
CA ASN A 82 -11.12 -1.54 -6.84
C ASN A 82 -11.25 -1.05 -5.40
N SER A 83 -10.25 -0.34 -4.86
CA SER A 83 -10.32 0.12 -3.48
C SER A 83 -11.39 1.20 -3.31
N SER A 84 -12.25 0.99 -2.32
CA SER A 84 -13.20 1.99 -1.80
C SER A 84 -12.58 2.71 -0.61
N LEU A 85 -13.17 3.83 -0.17
CA LEU A 85 -12.75 4.51 1.07
C LEU A 85 -12.79 3.58 2.29
N TYR A 86 -13.75 2.66 2.34
CA TYR A 86 -13.85 1.65 3.40
C TYR A 86 -12.62 0.74 3.45
N GLN A 87 -12.09 0.33 2.29
CA GLN A 87 -10.87 -0.49 2.24
C GLN A 87 -9.64 0.33 2.61
N ILE A 88 -9.60 1.62 2.23
CA ILE A 88 -8.54 2.56 2.62
C ILE A 88 -8.53 2.73 4.14
N ASP A 89 -9.69 2.81 4.78
CA ASP A 89 -9.81 2.91 6.24
C ASP A 89 -9.30 1.65 6.99
N LYS A 90 -9.23 0.52 6.32
CA LYS A 90 -8.68 -0.75 6.87
C LYS A 90 -7.17 -0.94 6.63
N MET A 91 -6.56 -0.12 5.78
CA MET A 91 -5.12 -0.22 5.52
C MET A 91 -4.31 0.12 6.76
N ASP A 92 -3.13 -0.46 6.88
CA ASP A 92 -2.09 0.08 7.77
C ASP A 92 -1.43 1.32 7.16
N GLY A 93 -0.58 2.02 7.91
CA GLY A 93 0.10 3.24 7.43
C GLY A 93 0.88 3.01 6.15
N ILE A 94 1.71 1.97 6.13
CA ILE A 94 2.55 1.61 4.97
C ILE A 94 1.67 1.22 3.75
N GLY A 95 0.56 0.53 3.98
CA GLY A 95 -0.41 0.19 2.94
C GLY A 95 -1.03 1.44 2.33
N PHE A 96 -1.36 2.43 3.16
CA PHE A 96 -1.91 3.70 2.71
C PHE A 96 -0.90 4.53 1.90
N GLU A 97 0.36 4.60 2.33
CA GLU A 97 1.44 5.25 1.58
C GLU A 97 1.61 4.64 0.18
N ARG A 98 1.66 3.30 0.09
CA ARG A 98 1.76 2.58 -1.19
C ARG A 98 0.53 2.79 -2.08
N TYR A 99 -0.65 2.84 -1.47
CA TYR A 99 -1.88 3.15 -2.17
C TYR A 99 -1.84 4.58 -2.74
N LEU A 100 -1.45 5.57 -1.95
CA LEU A 100 -1.31 6.96 -2.40
C LEU A 100 -0.27 7.10 -3.53
N LYS A 101 0.87 6.40 -3.42
CA LYS A 101 1.86 6.34 -4.50
C LYS A 101 1.20 5.90 -5.81
N TRP A 102 0.52 4.74 -5.79
CA TRP A 102 -0.20 4.24 -6.96
C TRP A 102 -1.26 5.24 -7.45
N LEU A 103 -2.05 5.82 -6.53
CA LEU A 103 -3.12 6.77 -6.84
C LEU A 103 -2.59 8.02 -7.56
N PHE A 104 -1.46 8.57 -7.14
CA PHE A 104 -0.84 9.72 -7.79
C PHE A 104 -0.16 9.34 -9.11
N GLU A 105 0.42 8.14 -9.22
CA GLU A 105 0.96 7.63 -10.50
C GLU A 105 -0.15 7.55 -11.57
N GLN A 106 -1.37 7.11 -11.21
CA GLN A 106 -2.52 7.09 -12.13
C GLN A 106 -2.95 8.51 -12.59
N ARG A 107 -2.50 9.57 -11.91
CA ARG A 107 -2.76 10.98 -12.24
C ARG A 107 -1.60 11.67 -12.95
N GLY A 108 -0.64 10.89 -13.42
CA GLY A 108 0.50 11.37 -14.17
C GLY A 108 1.61 11.99 -13.33
N TYR A 109 1.59 11.78 -12.00
CA TYR A 109 2.74 12.11 -11.17
C TYR A 109 3.78 10.99 -11.23
N LYS A 110 5.04 11.33 -11.24
CA LYS A 110 6.10 10.38 -10.86
C LYS A 110 6.16 10.36 -9.34
N ALA A 111 5.95 9.20 -8.71
CA ALA A 111 5.88 9.08 -7.26
C ALA A 111 6.93 8.11 -6.72
N SER A 112 7.64 8.51 -5.68
CA SER A 112 8.58 7.67 -4.93
C SER A 112 8.27 7.72 -3.44
N THR A 113 8.40 6.59 -2.75
CA THR A 113 8.37 6.55 -1.28
C THR A 113 9.72 6.96 -0.73
N THR A 114 9.73 7.68 0.38
CA THR A 114 10.94 7.99 1.14
C THR A 114 11.44 6.76 1.92
N GLN A 115 12.64 6.84 2.47
CA GLN A 115 13.15 5.77 3.34
C GLN A 115 12.47 5.87 4.71
N THR A 116 12.22 4.72 5.34
CA THR A 116 11.51 4.60 6.62
C THR A 116 12.27 5.21 7.83
N THR A 117 13.50 5.63 7.63
CA THR A 117 14.35 6.26 8.64
C THR A 117 14.92 7.55 8.08
N ASN A 118 14.84 8.63 8.87
CA ASN A 118 15.27 9.99 8.48
C ASN A 118 14.44 10.58 7.31
N ASP A 119 13.14 10.29 7.27
CA ASP A 119 12.20 10.81 6.28
C ASP A 119 11.76 12.26 6.56
N PHE A 120 12.15 12.81 7.74
CA PHE A 120 11.82 14.17 8.20
C PHE A 120 10.34 14.52 8.06
N GLY A 121 9.46 13.50 8.11
CA GLY A 121 8.03 13.67 7.95
C GLY A 121 7.57 13.70 6.48
N ALA A 122 8.32 13.06 5.58
CA ALA A 122 7.92 12.84 4.20
C ALA A 122 7.67 11.35 3.96
N ASP A 123 6.49 10.98 3.49
CA ASP A 123 6.19 9.59 3.11
C ASP A 123 6.35 9.39 1.60
N LEU A 124 6.07 10.44 0.80
CA LEU A 124 6.19 10.40 -0.66
C LEU A 124 6.82 11.68 -1.20
N ILE A 125 7.56 11.53 -2.28
CA ILE A 125 7.97 12.64 -3.16
C ILE A 125 7.29 12.44 -4.51
N LEU A 126 6.52 13.45 -4.93
CA LEU A 126 5.87 13.49 -6.23
C LEU A 126 6.60 14.48 -7.15
N SER A 127 6.59 14.18 -8.45
CA SER A 127 7.08 15.12 -9.46
C SER A 127 6.13 15.14 -10.64
N LYS A 128 5.74 16.34 -11.08
CA LYS A 128 4.92 16.58 -12.26
C LYS A 128 5.21 17.95 -12.84
N ASP A 129 5.35 18.04 -14.15
CA ASP A 129 5.59 19.29 -14.88
C ASP A 129 6.77 20.12 -14.33
N GLY A 130 7.85 19.43 -13.95
CA GLY A 130 9.06 20.04 -13.38
C GLY A 130 8.97 20.39 -11.90
N LYS A 131 7.79 20.36 -11.28
CA LYS A 131 7.58 20.66 -9.86
C LYS A 131 7.77 19.43 -8.98
N LYS A 132 8.39 19.61 -7.83
CA LYS A 132 8.50 18.61 -6.77
C LYS A 132 7.56 18.92 -5.63
N ILE A 133 6.88 17.91 -5.14
CA ILE A 133 5.89 17.98 -4.06
C ILE A 133 6.24 16.94 -3.01
N VAL A 134 6.37 17.34 -1.76
CA VAL A 134 6.51 16.42 -0.64
C VAL A 134 5.14 16.12 -0.04
N VAL A 135 4.89 14.85 0.29
CA VAL A 135 3.61 14.40 0.83
C VAL A 135 3.83 13.67 2.14
N GLN A 136 3.06 14.08 3.16
CA GLN A 136 2.88 13.35 4.40
C GLN A 136 1.53 12.63 4.36
N ALA A 137 1.51 11.33 4.58
CA ALA A 137 0.33 10.49 4.62
C ALA A 137 -0.06 10.16 6.07
N LYS A 138 -1.30 10.40 6.44
CA LYS A 138 -1.80 10.06 7.79
C LYS A 138 -3.07 9.22 7.67
N ARG A 139 -2.94 7.89 7.85
CA ARG A 139 -4.08 6.98 7.95
C ARG A 139 -4.54 6.90 9.41
N TYR A 140 -5.52 7.74 9.75
CA TYR A 140 -6.02 7.88 11.13
C TYR A 140 -7.53 7.62 11.19
N GLY A 141 -7.98 7.06 12.34
CA GLY A 141 -9.40 6.98 12.69
C GLY A 141 -9.94 8.26 13.36
N SER A 142 -9.06 9.24 13.65
CA SER A 142 -9.38 10.53 14.27
C SER A 142 -8.89 11.68 13.39
N ASN A 143 -9.29 12.91 13.73
CA ASN A 143 -8.87 14.10 12.99
C ASN A 143 -7.36 14.34 13.11
N VAL A 144 -6.75 14.75 11.99
CA VAL A 144 -5.32 15.07 11.90
C VAL A 144 -5.06 16.46 12.45
N GLY A 145 -4.11 16.57 13.37
CA GLY A 145 -3.69 17.81 14.03
C GLY A 145 -2.57 18.56 13.30
N ILE A 146 -2.07 19.61 13.96
CA ILE A 146 -1.01 20.51 13.45
C ILE A 146 0.30 19.76 13.19
N GLN A 147 0.61 18.71 13.96
CA GLN A 147 1.87 17.99 13.89
C GLN A 147 2.20 17.51 12.46
N ALA A 148 1.23 16.96 11.73
CA ALA A 148 1.44 16.51 10.36
C ALA A 148 1.85 17.64 9.40
N ILE A 149 1.38 18.87 9.67
CA ILE A 149 1.71 20.05 8.88
C ILE A 149 3.13 20.51 9.19
N GLN A 150 3.53 20.46 10.46
CA GLN A 150 4.89 20.79 10.89
C GLN A 150 5.90 19.81 10.29
N GLU A 151 5.59 18.52 10.32
CA GLU A 151 6.40 17.46 9.74
C GLU A 151 6.64 17.71 8.24
N VAL A 152 5.57 17.83 7.44
CA VAL A 152 5.69 18.02 5.99
C VAL A 152 6.30 19.38 5.61
N PHE A 153 6.06 20.41 6.41
CA PHE A 153 6.66 21.74 6.18
C PHE A 153 8.19 21.69 6.34
N THR A 154 8.69 20.98 7.34
CA THR A 154 10.12 20.75 7.52
C THR A 154 10.69 19.92 6.36
N ALA A 155 10.00 18.84 6.00
CA ALA A 155 10.38 17.97 4.89
C ALA A 155 10.46 18.73 3.54
N LYS A 156 9.58 19.71 3.31
CA LYS A 156 9.59 20.52 2.09
C LYS A 156 10.95 21.18 1.86
N HIS A 157 11.52 21.75 2.91
CA HIS A 157 12.83 22.43 2.81
C HIS A 157 13.99 21.42 2.73
N TYR A 158 13.88 20.30 3.43
CA TYR A 158 14.91 19.27 3.39
C TYR A 158 15.05 18.59 2.03
N PHE A 159 13.93 18.36 1.33
CA PHE A 159 13.91 17.71 0.01
C PHE A 159 13.88 18.68 -1.17
N ASP A 160 14.03 19.98 -0.93
CA ASP A 160 13.97 21.06 -1.97
C ASP A 160 12.72 20.91 -2.85
N CYS A 161 11.54 20.83 -2.19
CA CYS A 161 10.24 20.73 -2.85
C CYS A 161 9.55 22.10 -2.92
N GLU A 162 8.82 22.37 -4.02
CA GLU A 162 8.08 23.62 -4.20
C GLU A 162 6.76 23.60 -3.40
N GLU A 163 6.16 22.41 -3.23
CA GLU A 163 4.89 22.24 -2.54
C GLU A 163 4.97 21.19 -1.43
N ALA A 164 4.14 21.35 -0.42
CA ALA A 164 3.98 20.39 0.66
C ALA A 164 2.50 20.04 0.84
N TRP A 165 2.19 18.74 0.88
CA TRP A 165 0.83 18.24 1.02
C TRP A 165 0.72 17.29 2.22
N VAL A 166 -0.42 17.39 2.93
CA VAL A 166 -0.82 16.35 3.90
C VAL A 166 -2.06 15.65 3.35
N VAL A 167 -1.98 14.32 3.24
CA VAL A 167 -3.08 13.49 2.74
C VAL A 167 -3.57 12.58 3.86
N THR A 168 -4.88 12.54 4.08
CA THR A 168 -5.47 11.67 5.11
C THR A 168 -6.81 11.06 4.66
N ASN A 169 -7.09 9.85 5.13
CA ASN A 169 -8.41 9.22 5.04
C ASN A 169 -9.43 9.83 6.00
N SER A 170 -9.01 10.74 6.88
CA SER A 170 -9.83 11.38 7.90
C SER A 170 -10.03 12.87 7.61
N ARG A 171 -10.32 13.64 8.64
CA ARG A 171 -10.49 15.10 8.55
C ARG A 171 -9.39 15.82 9.30
N PHE A 172 -9.25 17.11 9.06
CA PHE A 172 -8.31 17.97 9.77
C PHE A 172 -9.02 18.73 10.90
N THR A 173 -8.32 18.97 12.00
CA THR A 173 -8.78 19.86 13.06
C THR A 173 -8.88 21.31 12.55
N LYS A 174 -9.65 22.15 13.24
CA LYS A 174 -9.75 23.58 12.90
C LYS A 174 -8.38 24.27 12.93
N SER A 175 -7.56 23.99 13.95
CA SER A 175 -6.22 24.53 14.09
C SER A 175 -5.27 24.04 12.98
N ALA A 176 -5.37 22.79 12.57
CA ALA A 176 -4.60 22.26 11.44
C ALA A 176 -4.93 23.00 10.13
N LYS A 177 -6.20 23.25 9.86
CA LYS A 177 -6.63 24.01 8.68
C LYS A 177 -6.08 25.44 8.67
N LEU A 178 -6.15 26.14 9.82
CA LEU A 178 -5.61 27.50 9.94
C LEU A 178 -4.09 27.55 9.72
N VAL A 179 -3.35 26.62 10.35
CA VAL A 179 -1.88 26.56 10.17
C VAL A 179 -1.52 26.19 8.75
N GLY A 180 -2.15 25.15 8.17
CA GLY A 180 -1.88 24.72 6.81
C GLY A 180 -2.06 25.86 5.79
N GLN A 181 -3.12 26.65 5.93
CA GLN A 181 -3.36 27.81 5.09
C GLN A 181 -2.26 28.89 5.27
N LYS A 182 -1.83 29.12 6.51
CA LYS A 182 -0.82 30.15 6.83
C LYS A 182 0.57 29.81 6.27
N VAL A 183 0.94 28.53 6.31
CA VAL A 183 2.27 28.04 5.85
C VAL A 183 2.24 27.46 4.43
N ASN A 184 1.13 27.65 3.72
CA ASN A 184 0.92 27.17 2.35
C ASN A 184 1.17 25.66 2.18
N VAL A 185 0.60 24.85 3.08
CA VAL A 185 0.56 23.40 3.00
C VAL A 185 -0.82 22.96 2.52
N ARG A 186 -0.88 22.21 1.43
CA ARG A 186 -2.15 21.68 0.91
C ARG A 186 -2.64 20.53 1.78
N LEU A 187 -3.92 20.58 2.14
CA LEU A 187 -4.57 19.60 3.00
C LEU A 187 -5.60 18.81 2.20
N ILE A 188 -5.30 17.55 1.89
CA ILE A 188 -6.20 16.63 1.19
C ILE A 188 -6.85 15.74 2.24
N GLY A 189 -8.06 16.08 2.65
CA GLY A 189 -8.86 15.33 3.60
C GLY A 189 -9.72 14.26 2.93
N ARG A 190 -10.58 13.60 3.72
CA ARG A 190 -11.44 12.49 3.30
C ARG A 190 -12.26 12.81 2.04
N ASP A 191 -12.94 13.94 2.06
CA ASP A 191 -13.90 14.29 0.99
C ASP A 191 -13.16 14.56 -0.34
N GLU A 192 -11.99 15.20 -0.30
CA GLU A 192 -11.14 15.41 -1.46
C GLU A 192 -10.45 14.10 -1.89
N LEU A 193 -10.00 13.27 -0.95
CA LEU A 193 -9.44 11.95 -1.24
C LEU A 193 -10.48 11.05 -1.93
N GLU A 194 -11.75 11.12 -1.51
CA GLU A 194 -12.85 10.39 -2.15
C GLU A 194 -13.02 10.80 -3.61
N SER A 195 -12.96 12.09 -3.90
CA SER A 195 -13.00 12.57 -5.29
C SER A 195 -11.81 12.10 -6.11
N PHE A 196 -10.62 12.01 -5.49
CA PHE A 196 -9.45 11.40 -6.12
C PHE A 196 -9.66 9.90 -6.39
N VAL A 197 -10.24 9.15 -5.46
CA VAL A 197 -10.48 7.71 -5.60
C VAL A 197 -11.50 7.43 -6.70
N ASN A 198 -12.55 8.24 -6.78
CA ASN A 198 -13.66 8.03 -7.71
C ASN A 198 -13.40 8.59 -9.12
N HIS A 199 -12.43 9.47 -9.29
CA HIS A 199 -12.08 10.03 -10.59
C HIS A 199 -11.50 8.94 -11.51
N GLY A 200 -12.26 8.57 -12.56
CA GLY A 200 -11.91 7.49 -13.49
C GLY A 200 -12.65 6.16 -13.25
N LYS A 201 -13.49 6.08 -12.21
CA LYS A 201 -14.46 4.98 -12.06
C LYS A 201 -15.74 5.33 -12.81
N SER A 202 -16.32 4.38 -13.55
CA SER A 202 -17.66 4.57 -14.15
C SER A 202 -18.70 4.70 -13.04
N GLU A 203 -19.78 5.47 -13.29
CA GLU A 203 -20.89 5.63 -12.34
C GLU A 203 -21.44 4.28 -11.87
N GLU A 204 -21.51 3.30 -12.77
CA GLU A 204 -21.92 1.91 -12.47
C GLU A 204 -20.99 1.19 -11.47
N SER A 205 -19.69 1.46 -11.51
CA SER A 205 -18.75 0.90 -10.52
C SER A 205 -18.86 1.59 -9.15
N ILE A 206 -19.18 2.88 -9.13
CA ILE A 206 -19.40 3.66 -7.90
C ILE A 206 -20.68 3.20 -7.20
N GLU A 207 -21.73 2.94 -7.98
CA GLU A 207 -23.02 2.47 -7.46
C GLU A 207 -22.94 1.04 -6.88
N ARG A 208 -22.26 0.12 -7.57
CA ARG A 208 -21.95 -1.23 -7.05
C ARG A 208 -21.21 -1.18 -5.70
N TYR A 209 -20.25 -0.26 -5.55
CA TYR A 209 -19.52 -0.12 -4.27
C TYR A 209 -20.39 0.44 -3.14
N LYS A 210 -21.34 1.32 -3.46
CA LYS A 210 -22.31 1.82 -2.48
C LYS A 210 -23.22 0.68 -2.02
N ASP A 211 -23.66 -0.16 -2.94
CA ASP A 211 -24.53 -1.30 -2.64
C ASP A 211 -23.80 -2.40 -1.85
N ASP A 212 -22.54 -2.70 -2.19
CA ASP A 212 -21.71 -3.63 -1.44
C ASP A 212 -21.39 -3.12 -0.02
N ALA A 213 -21.13 -1.83 0.14
CA ALA A 213 -20.91 -1.19 1.43
C ALA A 213 -22.20 -1.12 2.28
N MET A 214 -23.38 -1.05 1.66
CA MET A 214 -24.66 -1.10 2.33
C MET A 214 -25.09 -2.54 2.66
N ASN A 215 -24.67 -3.54 1.86
CA ASN A 215 -25.01 -4.95 2.05
C ASN A 215 -24.09 -5.69 3.03
N GLU A 216 -22.92 -5.15 3.41
CA GLU A 216 -22.18 -5.69 4.57
C GLU A 216 -22.90 -5.31 5.87
N THR A 217 -24.05 -5.91 6.12
CA THR A 217 -24.73 -5.82 7.42
C THR A 217 -23.88 -6.55 8.45
N ARG A 218 -23.02 -5.80 9.15
CA ARG A 218 -22.33 -6.31 10.34
C ARG A 218 -23.39 -6.52 11.42
N GLU A 219 -23.49 -7.76 11.87
CA GLU A 219 -24.40 -8.09 12.95
C GLU A 219 -23.77 -7.75 14.31
N CYS A 220 -24.56 -7.20 15.18
CA CYS A 220 -24.16 -6.90 16.54
C CYS A 220 -23.95 -8.22 17.32
N PRO A 221 -22.74 -8.49 17.87
CA PRO A 221 -22.45 -9.73 18.58
C PRO A 221 -23.27 -9.89 19.88
N LYS A 222 -23.93 -8.83 20.36
CA LYS A 222 -24.77 -8.87 21.56
C LYS A 222 -26.23 -9.19 21.28
N CYS A 223 -26.77 -8.79 20.14
CA CYS A 223 -28.22 -8.93 19.90
C CYS A 223 -28.60 -9.27 18.46
N GLY A 224 -27.64 -9.60 17.57
CA GLY A 224 -27.88 -10.01 16.20
C GLY A 224 -28.40 -8.91 15.27
N GLN A 225 -28.64 -7.70 15.76
CA GLN A 225 -29.17 -6.61 14.94
C GLN A 225 -28.04 -5.89 14.16
N PRO A 226 -28.34 -5.29 12.99
CA PRO A 226 -27.31 -4.67 12.19
C PRO A 226 -26.60 -3.52 12.93
N LEU A 227 -25.28 -3.42 12.73
CA LEU A 227 -24.49 -2.30 13.17
C LEU A 227 -24.56 -1.17 12.13
N LYS A 228 -24.80 0.06 12.57
CA LYS A 228 -24.85 1.25 11.72
C LYS A 228 -23.63 2.13 11.99
N LEU A 229 -23.04 2.65 10.93
CA LEU A 229 -21.98 3.66 11.02
C LEU A 229 -22.55 4.93 11.67
N ARG A 230 -21.91 5.37 12.74
CA ARG A 230 -22.25 6.61 13.47
C ARG A 230 -21.02 7.47 13.60
N GLN A 231 -21.23 8.76 13.71
CA GLN A 231 -20.17 9.75 13.84
C GLN A 231 -20.29 10.43 15.21
N SER A 232 -19.16 10.57 15.91
CA SER A 232 -19.05 11.34 17.16
C SER A 232 -17.89 12.32 17.05
N ASP A 233 -17.75 13.20 18.02
CA ASP A 233 -16.65 14.17 18.11
C ASP A 233 -15.26 13.47 18.19
N LYS A 234 -15.23 12.19 18.59
CA LYS A 234 -14.03 11.36 18.70
C LYS A 234 -13.75 10.48 17.48
N GLY A 235 -14.56 10.58 16.42
CA GLY A 235 -14.42 9.81 15.18
C GLY A 235 -15.63 8.94 14.86
N SER A 236 -15.56 8.20 13.76
CA SER A 236 -16.60 7.28 13.31
C SER A 236 -16.51 5.95 14.04
N PHE A 237 -17.65 5.34 14.34
CA PHE A 237 -17.77 4.05 14.99
C PHE A 237 -19.02 3.31 14.51
N TYR A 238 -19.03 1.99 14.62
CA TYR A 238 -20.24 1.21 14.40
C TYR A 238 -21.04 1.10 15.70
N GLY A 239 -22.28 1.55 15.68
CA GLY A 239 -23.22 1.44 16.80
C GLY A 239 -24.40 0.54 16.46
N CYS A 240 -24.85 -0.26 17.43
CA CYS A 240 -26.02 -1.11 17.23
C CYS A 240 -27.27 -0.31 16.86
N SER A 241 -28.02 -0.80 15.85
CA SER A 241 -29.26 -0.15 15.40
C SER A 241 -30.34 -0.14 16.48
N ARG A 242 -30.25 -1.04 17.47
CA ARG A 242 -31.18 -1.17 18.58
C ARG A 242 -30.88 -0.24 19.78
N PHE A 243 -29.96 0.72 19.60
CA PHE A 243 -29.77 1.74 20.64
C PHE A 243 -31.06 2.53 20.90
N PRO A 244 -31.45 2.79 22.15
CA PRO A 244 -30.68 2.67 23.40
C PRO A 244 -30.75 1.28 24.09
N ASN A 245 -31.55 0.35 23.59
CA ASN A 245 -31.75 -0.96 24.22
C ASN A 245 -30.50 -1.86 24.13
N CYS A 246 -29.70 -1.73 23.07
CA CYS A 246 -28.38 -2.34 22.95
C CYS A 246 -27.33 -1.25 22.73
N LYS A 247 -26.38 -1.14 23.67
CA LYS A 247 -25.34 -0.12 23.67
C LYS A 247 -24.01 -0.60 23.07
N HIS A 248 -24.03 -1.68 22.29
CA HIS A 248 -22.82 -2.21 21.69
C HIS A 248 -22.27 -1.25 20.63
N THR A 249 -20.95 -1.01 20.69
CA THR A 249 -20.22 -0.19 19.72
C THR A 249 -18.91 -0.86 19.37
N GLU A 250 -18.49 -0.73 18.12
CA GLU A 250 -17.17 -1.17 17.61
C GLU A 250 -16.42 0.00 17.04
N LYS A 251 -15.15 0.10 17.35
CA LYS A 251 -14.26 1.10 16.74
C LYS A 251 -13.90 0.66 15.31
N ILE A 252 -13.82 1.63 14.42
CA ILE A 252 -13.34 1.41 13.05
C ILE A 252 -11.83 1.22 13.07
#